data_be47b3271681bfc846f8cea706f2e311
#
_entry.id   be47b3271681bfc846f8cea706f2e311
#
_cell.length_a   1.000
_cell.length_b   1.000
_cell.length_c   1.000
_cell.angle_alpha   90.00
_cell.angle_beta   90.00
_cell.angle_gamma   90.00
#
_symmetry.space_group_name_H-M   'P 1'
#
loop_
_entity.id
_entity.type
_entity.pdbx_description
1 polymer ?
#
loop_
_entity_poly.entity_id
_entity_poly.type
_entity_poly.pdbx_seq_one_letter_code
_entity_poly.pdbx_strand_id
1 'polypeptide(L)'
;MKLRNLLIVVVCFAYTISNAQTITDTKFGKGLINFVAKDSSYSVKFAPRIQARFNSQWDYDGESYGDAAQNFSLRRARLKFSGFAYSPKFKYKVELGLSNRDISGASEFNRNTPRIILDAVVMWNFFQNFELWAGQTKLPGNVERVVSSANLQLINRSLLNSNFNIDRDVGLQLRHHATLFGDFMIREKIAISQGEGRNITEGNEGGLQYTGRLEFLPFGKFASKGDYSQGDLKREKAPKLMVGLTYDYNKDAVKTRSNMGSYMFLNDGSLYQTDITTFFADAMFKYKGFAFMGEYAMRDADAAVAINTDGTQTGDIVRVGNAMNMQLSYLLKNNVEITGRYTTLEFDDITSRDPQDQYTLGVSKYVVGHKLKVQADVSYGTKNGDQDNIMVRTGFDLHF
;
A
#
# COMPACT_ATOMS: atom_id res chain seq x y z
N MET A 1 5.76 -36.07 39.88
CA MET A 1 6.36 -34.77 40.22
C MET A 1 5.47 -34.12 41.28
N LYS A 2 5.97 -33.84 42.49
CA LYS A 2 5.12 -33.38 43.60
C LYS A 2 4.69 -31.94 43.38
N LEU A 3 3.43 -31.59 43.66
CA LEU A 3 2.80 -30.26 43.48
C LEU A 3 3.70 -29.12 43.99
N ARG A 4 4.50 -29.34 45.02
CA ARG A 4 5.50 -28.41 45.57
C ARG A 4 6.58 -28.00 44.56
N ASN A 5 7.00 -28.88 43.66
CA ASN A 5 8.03 -28.58 42.67
C ASN A 5 7.45 -27.80 41.49
N LEU A 6 6.16 -28.03 41.19
CA LEU A 6 5.43 -27.23 40.19
C LEU A 6 5.23 -25.78 40.65
N LEU A 7 4.91 -25.59 41.94
CA LEU A 7 4.77 -24.24 42.53
C LEU A 7 6.09 -23.49 42.54
N ILE A 8 7.22 -24.12 42.79
CA ILE A 8 8.55 -23.50 42.77
C ILE A 8 8.92 -23.06 41.34
N VAL A 9 8.62 -23.89 40.31
CA VAL A 9 8.85 -23.52 38.90
C VAL A 9 7.97 -22.32 38.49
N VAL A 10 6.70 -22.27 38.92
CA VAL A 10 5.81 -21.15 38.62
C VAL A 10 6.25 -19.86 39.34
N VAL A 11 6.72 -19.97 40.59
CA VAL A 11 7.24 -18.83 41.36
C VAL A 11 8.56 -18.33 40.77
N CYS A 12 9.47 -19.24 40.36
CA CYS A 12 10.71 -18.84 39.67
C CYS A 12 10.43 -18.17 38.33
N PHE A 13 9.43 -18.63 37.56
CA PHE A 13 9.02 -17.95 36.32
C PHE A 13 8.40 -16.56 36.60
N ALA A 14 7.66 -16.40 37.70
CA ALA A 14 7.12 -15.10 38.10
C ALA A 14 8.21 -14.11 38.56
N TYR A 15 9.31 -14.60 39.17
CA TYR A 15 10.41 -13.73 39.61
C TYR A 15 11.33 -13.26 38.45
N THR A 16 11.38 -13.98 37.34
CA THR A 16 12.18 -13.57 36.15
C THR A 16 11.50 -12.47 35.32
N ILE A 17 10.21 -12.18 35.58
CA ILE A 17 9.46 -11.12 34.87
C ILE A 17 9.63 -9.73 35.55
N SER A 18 10.25 -9.65 36.72
CA SER A 18 10.29 -8.38 37.51
C SER A 18 11.43 -7.40 37.17
N ASN A 19 12.21 -7.64 36.10
CA ASN A 19 13.01 -6.60 35.48
C ASN A 19 12.22 -5.94 34.35
N ALA A 20 11.12 -5.29 34.71
CA ALA A 20 10.25 -4.63 33.77
C ALA A 20 11.05 -3.58 32.98
N GLN A 21 11.28 -3.86 31.72
CA GLN A 21 11.68 -2.88 30.74
C GLN A 21 10.68 -1.73 30.79
N THR A 22 11.18 -0.50 30.85
CA THR A 22 10.31 0.67 30.95
C THR A 22 9.46 0.78 29.69
N ILE A 23 8.16 0.52 29.80
CA ILE A 23 7.19 0.79 28.72
C ILE A 23 7.09 2.32 28.62
N THR A 24 7.62 2.88 27.54
CA THR A 24 7.80 4.32 27.39
C THR A 24 6.56 5.08 26.94
N ASP A 25 5.52 4.40 26.41
CA ASP A 25 4.30 5.08 25.97
C ASP A 25 3.10 4.10 25.96
N THR A 26 2.13 4.36 26.80
CA THR A 26 0.90 3.57 26.94
C THR A 26 -0.32 4.18 26.27
N LYS A 27 -0.15 5.33 25.57
CA LYS A 27 -1.29 5.98 24.89
C LYS A 27 -1.77 5.17 23.71
N PHE A 28 -3.09 5.04 23.58
CA PHE A 28 -3.72 4.42 22.41
C PHE A 28 -3.22 5.03 21.09
N GLY A 29 -2.90 4.18 20.11
CA GLY A 29 -2.37 4.59 18.82
C GLY A 29 -0.85 4.72 18.74
N LYS A 30 -0.15 4.44 19.85
CA LYS A 30 1.31 4.44 19.88
C LYS A 30 1.94 3.05 19.80
N GLY A 31 1.11 2.03 19.65
CA GLY A 31 1.46 0.62 19.66
C GLY A 31 0.93 -0.05 20.92
N LEU A 32 0.62 -1.35 20.82
CA LEU A 32 0.23 -2.16 21.96
C LEU A 32 1.42 -2.42 22.89
N ILE A 33 2.60 -2.58 22.28
CA ILE A 33 3.89 -2.62 22.96
C ILE A 33 4.76 -1.54 22.31
N ASN A 34 5.41 -0.73 23.12
CA ASN A 34 6.35 0.27 22.66
C ASN A 34 7.42 0.50 23.74
N PHE A 35 8.64 0.02 23.53
CA PHE A 35 9.74 0.21 24.47
C PHE A 35 11.06 0.44 23.75
N VAL A 36 11.99 1.05 24.48
CA VAL A 36 13.39 1.21 24.11
C VAL A 36 14.23 0.55 25.20
N ALA A 37 15.23 -0.22 24.85
CA ALA A 37 16.17 -0.81 25.79
C ALA A 37 16.88 0.28 26.60
N LYS A 38 17.21 0.01 27.86
CA LYS A 38 17.86 0.99 28.77
C LYS A 38 19.18 1.54 28.22
N ASP A 39 19.93 0.70 27.54
CA ASP A 39 21.20 1.04 26.87
C ASP A 39 20.99 1.67 25.48
N SER A 40 19.74 1.86 25.07
CA SER A 40 19.37 2.36 23.73
C SER A 40 19.90 1.52 22.55
N SER A 41 20.23 0.25 22.78
CA SER A 41 20.74 -0.66 21.75
C SER A 41 19.65 -1.15 20.80
N TYR A 42 18.38 -1.17 21.22
CA TYR A 42 17.26 -1.54 20.37
C TYR A 42 15.93 -0.95 20.88
N SER A 43 14.97 -0.92 19.99
CA SER A 43 13.57 -0.61 20.32
C SER A 43 12.62 -1.57 19.63
N VAL A 44 11.47 -1.80 20.25
CA VAL A 44 10.37 -2.60 19.68
C VAL A 44 9.08 -1.85 19.81
N LYS A 45 8.37 -1.72 18.70
CA LYS A 45 6.99 -1.29 18.64
C LYS A 45 6.14 -2.38 17.99
N PHE A 46 5.16 -2.90 18.70
CA PHE A 46 4.16 -3.82 18.19
C PHE A 46 2.83 -3.09 18.02
N ALA A 47 2.30 -3.06 16.81
CA ALA A 47 1.09 -2.32 16.46
C ALA A 47 0.17 -3.19 15.57
N PRO A 48 -0.65 -4.06 16.16
CA PRO A 48 -1.62 -4.85 15.42
C PRO A 48 -2.73 -3.97 14.85
N ARG A 49 -3.38 -4.46 13.78
CA ARG A 49 -4.48 -3.77 13.10
C ARG A 49 -5.57 -4.73 12.70
N ILE A 50 -6.81 -4.33 12.91
CA ILE A 50 -8.02 -5.02 12.47
C ILE A 50 -8.87 -4.04 11.66
N GLN A 51 -9.33 -4.48 10.49
CA GLN A 51 -10.33 -3.76 9.71
C GLN A 51 -11.43 -4.71 9.28
N ALA A 52 -12.63 -4.50 9.82
CA ALA A 52 -13.85 -5.15 9.39
C ALA A 52 -14.61 -4.27 8.40
N ARG A 53 -15.32 -4.90 7.47
CA ARG A 53 -16.07 -4.21 6.42
C ARG A 53 -17.37 -4.98 6.12
N PHE A 54 -18.44 -4.22 5.92
CA PHE A 54 -19.65 -4.65 5.21
C PHE A 54 -19.62 -4.05 3.81
N ASN A 55 -20.07 -4.81 2.82
CA ASN A 55 -20.19 -4.41 1.44
C ASN A 55 -21.52 -4.90 0.89
N SER A 56 -22.24 -4.03 0.21
CA SER A 56 -23.42 -4.34 -0.58
C SER A 56 -23.23 -3.79 -1.97
N GLN A 57 -23.41 -4.61 -3.00
CA GLN A 57 -23.21 -4.26 -4.39
C GLN A 57 -24.40 -4.70 -5.22
N TRP A 58 -24.82 -3.83 -6.10
CA TRP A 58 -25.84 -4.05 -7.13
C TRP A 58 -25.18 -3.90 -8.49
N ASP A 59 -25.21 -4.92 -9.30
CA ASP A 59 -24.72 -4.90 -10.67
C ASP A 59 -25.88 -4.60 -11.61
N TYR A 60 -25.61 -3.83 -12.67
CA TYR A 60 -26.58 -3.48 -13.71
C TYR A 60 -26.48 -4.50 -14.86
N ASP A 61 -27.60 -5.08 -15.27
CA ASP A 61 -27.67 -6.13 -16.30
C ASP A 61 -27.97 -5.63 -17.72
N GLY A 62 -28.09 -4.29 -17.86
CA GLY A 62 -28.49 -3.63 -19.12
C GLY A 62 -29.92 -3.11 -19.08
N GLU A 63 -30.77 -3.57 -18.17
CA GLU A 63 -32.17 -3.16 -18.01
C GLU A 63 -32.46 -2.64 -16.60
N SER A 64 -31.91 -3.29 -15.58
CA SER A 64 -32.15 -2.97 -14.18
C SER A 64 -30.97 -3.33 -13.28
N TYR A 65 -31.03 -2.84 -12.03
CA TYR A 65 -30.14 -3.32 -10.98
C TYR A 65 -30.67 -4.62 -10.41
N GLY A 66 -29.85 -5.67 -10.40
CA GLY A 66 -30.17 -6.95 -9.80
C GLY A 66 -30.23 -6.94 -8.28
N ASP A 67 -30.36 -8.11 -7.66
CA ASP A 67 -30.32 -8.27 -6.21
C ASP A 67 -28.97 -7.88 -5.62
N ALA A 68 -28.99 -7.35 -4.41
CA ALA A 68 -27.77 -6.93 -3.72
C ALA A 68 -26.90 -8.13 -3.31
N ALA A 69 -25.68 -8.19 -3.83
CA ALA A 69 -24.64 -9.06 -3.32
C ALA A 69 -24.05 -8.48 -2.02
N GLN A 70 -24.28 -9.14 -0.90
CA GLN A 70 -23.92 -8.63 0.43
C GLN A 70 -22.87 -9.52 1.09
N ASN A 71 -21.86 -8.91 1.72
CA ASN A 71 -20.90 -9.65 2.53
C ASN A 71 -20.30 -8.85 3.68
N PHE A 72 -20.05 -9.56 4.78
CA PHE A 72 -19.14 -9.11 5.82
C PHE A 72 -17.75 -9.70 5.58
N SER A 73 -16.70 -8.93 5.79
CA SER A 73 -15.34 -9.41 5.58
C SER A 73 -14.36 -8.82 6.60
N LEU A 74 -13.45 -9.67 7.06
CA LEU A 74 -12.25 -9.22 7.73
C LEU A 74 -11.25 -8.74 6.64
N ARG A 75 -11.33 -7.44 6.35
CA ARG A 75 -10.56 -6.86 5.23
C ARG A 75 -9.06 -6.86 5.50
N ARG A 76 -8.66 -6.62 6.76
CA ARG A 76 -7.27 -6.68 7.22
C ARG A 76 -7.19 -7.18 8.65
N ALA A 77 -6.29 -8.12 8.85
CA ALA A 77 -5.78 -8.52 10.16
C ALA A 77 -4.26 -8.52 10.01
N ARG A 78 -3.56 -7.61 10.71
CA ARG A 78 -2.13 -7.42 10.50
C ARG A 78 -1.37 -7.31 11.80
N LEU A 79 -0.19 -7.92 11.83
CA LEU A 79 0.77 -7.76 12.90
C LEU A 79 1.96 -6.96 12.36
N LYS A 80 2.27 -5.86 13.02
CA LYS A 80 3.35 -4.97 12.62
C LYS A 80 4.33 -4.79 13.76
N PHE A 81 5.58 -5.12 13.50
CA PHE A 81 6.73 -4.87 14.35
C PHE A 81 7.61 -3.83 13.68
N SER A 82 8.14 -2.89 14.45
CA SER A 82 9.08 -1.88 13.96
C SER A 82 9.92 -1.35 15.10
N GLY A 83 11.07 -0.81 14.77
CA GLY A 83 11.99 -0.27 15.75
C GLY A 83 13.34 0.02 15.14
N PHE A 84 14.36 0.04 15.99
CA PHE A 84 15.76 0.06 15.59
C PHE A 84 16.53 -1.04 16.32
N ALA A 85 17.68 -1.43 15.76
CA ALA A 85 18.60 -2.39 16.35
C ALA A 85 20.02 -1.83 16.27
N TYR A 86 20.85 -2.07 17.30
CA TYR A 86 22.21 -1.57 17.46
C TYR A 86 22.30 -0.04 17.61
N SER A 87 21.64 0.73 16.75
CA SER A 87 21.56 2.18 16.85
C SER A 87 20.29 2.70 16.16
N PRO A 88 19.79 3.92 16.50
CA PRO A 88 18.64 4.54 15.81
C PRO A 88 18.81 4.76 14.31
N LYS A 89 20.04 4.62 13.77
CA LYS A 89 20.33 4.67 12.34
C LYS A 89 19.94 3.39 11.61
N PHE A 90 19.89 2.24 12.32
CA PHE A 90 19.46 0.93 11.79
C PHE A 90 18.04 0.63 12.23
N LYS A 91 17.08 0.96 11.39
CA LYS A 91 15.66 0.71 11.64
C LYS A 91 15.24 -0.59 10.96
N TYR A 92 14.21 -1.23 11.50
CA TYR A 92 13.59 -2.39 10.88
C TYR A 92 12.07 -2.27 10.88
N LYS A 93 11.44 -2.98 9.95
CA LYS A 93 9.99 -3.14 9.89
C LYS A 93 9.67 -4.54 9.41
N VAL A 94 8.79 -5.24 10.17
CA VAL A 94 8.17 -6.50 9.77
C VAL A 94 6.66 -6.31 9.85
N GLU A 95 5.93 -6.61 8.79
CA GLU A 95 4.46 -6.56 8.75
C GLU A 95 3.93 -7.86 8.15
N LEU A 96 3.10 -8.57 8.91
CA LEU A 96 2.45 -9.81 8.50
C LEU A 96 0.97 -9.55 8.22
N GLY A 97 0.45 -10.11 7.15
CA GLY A 97 -0.96 -10.09 6.79
C GLY A 97 -1.58 -11.46 7.06
N LEU A 98 -2.68 -11.48 7.81
CA LEU A 98 -3.35 -12.71 8.25
C LEU A 98 -4.78 -12.86 7.70
N SER A 99 -5.33 -11.83 7.05
CA SER A 99 -6.65 -11.92 6.40
C SER A 99 -6.52 -12.56 5.02
N ASN A 100 -7.56 -13.25 4.57
CA ASN A 100 -7.61 -13.86 3.23
C ASN A 100 -7.25 -12.90 2.10
N ARG A 101 -7.59 -11.62 2.27
CA ARG A 101 -7.28 -10.55 1.30
C ARG A 101 -5.80 -10.14 1.29
N ASP A 102 -5.09 -10.30 2.42
CA ASP A 102 -3.66 -9.99 2.55
C ASP A 102 -2.79 -11.22 2.24
N ILE A 103 -3.30 -12.42 2.52
CA ILE A 103 -2.71 -13.69 2.13
C ILE A 103 -3.06 -13.95 0.67
N SER A 104 -2.11 -14.01 -0.21
CA SER A 104 -2.34 -14.43 -1.60
C SER A 104 -1.88 -15.88 -1.79
N GLY A 105 -2.36 -16.50 -2.88
CA GLY A 105 -2.22 -17.93 -3.11
C GLY A 105 -0.77 -18.45 -3.08
N ALA A 106 -0.65 -19.71 -2.76
CA ALA A 106 0.57 -20.48 -2.92
C ALA A 106 0.83 -20.75 -4.41
N SER A 107 2.08 -20.81 -4.81
CA SER A 107 2.54 -21.16 -6.15
C SER A 107 3.92 -21.82 -6.06
N GLU A 108 4.37 -22.44 -7.13
CA GLU A 108 5.73 -22.97 -7.22
C GLU A 108 6.79 -21.91 -6.93
N PHE A 109 6.62 -20.68 -7.43
CA PHE A 109 7.56 -19.56 -7.23
C PHE A 109 7.72 -19.11 -5.77
N ASN A 110 6.87 -19.54 -4.87
CA ASN A 110 6.97 -19.27 -3.43
C ASN A 110 6.97 -20.56 -2.59
N ARG A 111 7.43 -21.66 -3.19
CA ARG A 111 7.50 -22.99 -2.56
C ARG A 111 6.19 -23.45 -1.96
N ASN A 112 5.09 -23.15 -2.64
CA ASN A 112 3.74 -23.51 -2.24
C ASN A 112 3.36 -23.05 -0.83
N THR A 113 3.94 -21.93 -0.35
CA THR A 113 3.62 -21.33 0.95
C THR A 113 2.72 -20.11 0.81
N PRO A 114 1.85 -19.81 1.79
CA PRO A 114 1.04 -18.59 1.76
C PRO A 114 1.91 -17.33 1.82
N ARG A 115 1.56 -16.31 1.06
CA ARG A 115 2.27 -15.02 1.00
C ARG A 115 1.89 -14.11 2.17
N ILE A 116 2.28 -14.46 3.39
CA ILE A 116 1.91 -13.74 4.61
C ILE A 116 2.78 -12.52 4.90
N ILE A 117 4.03 -12.49 4.43
CA ILE A 117 4.93 -11.37 4.68
C ILE A 117 4.53 -10.19 3.77
N LEU A 118 4.14 -9.08 4.37
CA LEU A 118 3.90 -7.84 3.64
C LEU A 118 5.19 -7.02 3.56
N ASP A 119 5.80 -6.72 4.68
CA ASP A 119 7.08 -6.02 4.73
C ASP A 119 8.05 -6.80 5.62
N ALA A 120 9.30 -6.90 5.19
CA ALA A 120 10.45 -7.37 5.96
C ALA A 120 11.66 -6.58 5.44
N VAL A 121 11.99 -5.46 6.08
CA VAL A 121 12.96 -4.49 5.55
C VAL A 121 13.81 -3.91 6.67
N VAL A 122 15.11 -3.80 6.40
CA VAL A 122 16.09 -3.05 7.18
C VAL A 122 16.33 -1.71 6.47
N MET A 123 16.41 -0.64 7.24
CA MET A 123 16.57 0.72 6.76
C MET A 123 17.77 1.36 7.45
N TRP A 124 18.83 1.58 6.73
CA TRP A 124 20.08 2.11 7.25
C TRP A 124 20.31 3.56 6.81
N ASN A 125 20.28 4.48 7.77
CA ASN A 125 20.75 5.85 7.53
C ASN A 125 22.28 5.86 7.67
N PHE A 126 22.97 5.69 6.54
CA PHE A 126 24.43 5.53 6.53
C PHE A 126 25.18 6.86 6.45
N PHE A 127 24.56 7.89 5.88
CA PHE A 127 25.18 9.18 5.74
C PHE A 127 24.14 10.30 5.66
N GLN A 128 24.18 11.27 6.57
CA GLN A 128 23.29 12.45 6.60
C GLN A 128 21.82 12.12 6.26
N ASN A 129 21.35 12.55 5.10
CA ASN A 129 19.97 12.36 4.60
C ASN A 129 19.84 11.16 3.66
N PHE A 130 20.87 10.31 3.53
CA PHE A 130 20.84 9.10 2.72
C PHE A 130 20.41 7.90 3.57
N GLU A 131 19.44 7.14 3.07
CA GLU A 131 19.00 5.88 3.63
C GLU A 131 19.09 4.77 2.58
N LEU A 132 19.70 3.64 2.94
CA LEU A 132 19.66 2.41 2.18
C LEU A 132 18.65 1.46 2.83
N TRP A 133 17.68 1.00 2.05
CA TRP A 133 16.69 0.02 2.47
C TRP A 133 16.96 -1.30 1.77
N ALA A 134 16.97 -2.40 2.51
CA ALA A 134 17.20 -3.75 1.99
C ALA A 134 16.14 -4.72 2.49
N GLY A 135 15.55 -5.49 1.58
CA GLY A 135 14.51 -6.47 1.87
C GLY A 135 13.20 -6.20 1.14
N GLN A 136 12.12 -6.79 1.63
CA GLN A 136 10.80 -6.68 1.01
C GLN A 136 10.01 -5.52 1.58
N THR A 137 9.60 -4.59 0.72
CA THR A 137 8.72 -3.47 1.08
C THR A 137 8.09 -2.86 -0.17
N LYS A 138 7.23 -1.87 0.00
CA LYS A 138 6.64 -1.13 -1.12
C LYS A 138 7.71 -0.41 -1.94
N LEU A 139 7.64 -0.57 -3.24
CA LEU A 139 8.38 0.26 -4.18
C LEU A 139 7.90 1.72 -4.12
N PRO A 140 8.73 2.68 -4.52
CA PRO A 140 8.35 4.10 -4.54
C PRO A 140 7.45 4.43 -5.74
N GLY A 141 6.31 3.76 -5.85
CA GLY A 141 5.29 3.93 -6.89
C GLY A 141 4.36 5.12 -6.63
N ASN A 142 3.11 5.00 -7.07
CA ASN A 142 2.08 6.04 -6.91
C ASN A 142 1.76 6.37 -5.44
N VAL A 143 1.39 7.61 -5.16
CA VAL A 143 1.21 8.10 -3.79
C VAL A 143 0.13 7.34 -3.02
N GLU A 144 -1.00 7.01 -3.64
CA GLU A 144 -2.06 6.24 -2.96
C GLU A 144 -1.59 4.86 -2.52
N ARG A 145 -0.67 4.23 -3.29
CA ARG A 145 -0.10 2.95 -2.91
C ARG A 145 0.91 3.08 -1.79
N VAL A 146 1.79 4.10 -1.86
CA VAL A 146 2.80 4.37 -0.83
C VAL A 146 2.14 4.71 0.51
N VAL A 147 1.07 5.51 0.51
CA VAL A 147 0.24 5.76 1.70
C VAL A 147 -0.23 4.44 2.31
N SER A 148 -0.08 4.32 3.62
CA SER A 148 -0.57 3.13 4.33
C SER A 148 -2.09 2.99 4.16
N SER A 149 -2.56 1.75 3.95
CA SER A 149 -3.99 1.49 3.94
C SER A 149 -4.71 1.82 5.26
N ALA A 150 -3.98 2.01 6.35
CA ALA A 150 -4.53 2.52 7.60
C ALA A 150 -4.88 4.02 7.52
N ASN A 151 -4.23 4.75 6.61
CA ASN A 151 -4.30 6.20 6.50
C ASN A 151 -5.14 6.67 5.31
N LEU A 152 -6.06 5.83 4.82
CA LEU A 152 -6.99 6.18 3.74
C LEU A 152 -8.21 6.92 4.29
N GLN A 153 -8.75 7.83 3.49
CA GLN A 153 -10.00 8.57 3.75
C GLN A 153 -11.24 7.74 3.41
N LEU A 154 -11.17 6.95 2.33
CA LEU A 154 -12.20 6.03 1.89
C LEU A 154 -11.84 4.59 2.28
N ILE A 155 -12.81 3.70 2.29
CA ILE A 155 -12.63 2.30 2.71
C ILE A 155 -11.67 1.56 1.78
N ASN A 156 -11.78 1.82 0.47
CA ASN A 156 -10.90 1.23 -0.54
C ASN A 156 -10.06 2.30 -1.28
N ARG A 157 -8.94 1.86 -1.83
CA ARG A 157 -8.20 2.63 -2.83
C ARG A 157 -8.98 2.73 -4.13
N SER A 158 -8.56 3.64 -5.01
CA SER A 158 -9.12 3.89 -6.33
C SER A 158 -9.01 2.69 -7.28
N LEU A 159 -9.77 2.72 -8.37
CA LEU A 159 -9.61 1.79 -9.49
C LEU A 159 -8.23 1.95 -10.15
N LEU A 160 -7.69 3.18 -10.25
CA LEU A 160 -6.32 3.41 -10.72
C LEU A 160 -5.33 2.55 -9.92
N ASN A 161 -5.38 2.63 -8.59
CA ASN A 161 -4.46 1.84 -7.76
C ASN A 161 -4.69 0.32 -7.92
N SER A 162 -5.90 -0.16 -8.20
CA SER A 162 -6.14 -1.59 -8.38
C SER A 162 -5.67 -2.13 -9.73
N ASN A 163 -5.50 -1.26 -10.74
CA ASN A 163 -5.14 -1.64 -12.10
C ASN A 163 -3.68 -1.32 -12.47
N PHE A 164 -3.19 -0.15 -12.09
CA PHE A 164 -1.92 0.38 -12.58
C PHE A 164 -0.81 0.46 -11.53
N ASN A 165 -1.09 0.23 -10.24
CA ASN A 165 -0.07 0.32 -9.21
C ASN A 165 1.08 -0.67 -9.41
N ILE A 166 2.26 -0.29 -8.91
CA ILE A 166 3.32 -1.22 -8.51
C ILE A 166 3.28 -1.38 -6.99
N ASP A 167 3.64 -2.55 -6.47
CA ASP A 167 3.52 -2.82 -5.03
C ASP A 167 4.85 -3.24 -4.41
N ARG A 168 4.75 -4.06 -3.42
CA ARG A 168 5.87 -4.60 -2.65
C ARG A 168 6.69 -5.57 -3.49
N ASP A 169 7.99 -5.44 -3.34
CA ASP A 169 8.95 -6.36 -3.92
C ASP A 169 10.16 -6.53 -3.00
N VAL A 170 10.99 -7.54 -3.29
CA VAL A 170 12.27 -7.78 -2.62
C VAL A 170 13.35 -7.05 -3.39
N GLY A 171 14.18 -6.26 -2.71
CA GLY A 171 15.26 -5.53 -3.37
C GLY A 171 15.94 -4.50 -2.48
N LEU A 172 16.62 -3.59 -3.12
CA LEU A 172 17.34 -2.47 -2.51
C LEU A 172 16.69 -1.15 -2.92
N GLN A 173 16.63 -0.19 -2.01
CA GLN A 173 16.18 1.17 -2.30
C GLN A 173 17.15 2.17 -1.69
N LEU A 174 17.67 3.07 -2.52
CA LEU A 174 18.41 4.25 -2.07
C LEU A 174 17.44 5.43 -1.99
N ARG A 175 17.43 6.11 -0.86
CA ARG A 175 16.58 7.27 -0.60
C ARG A 175 17.40 8.43 -0.10
N HIS A 176 17.12 9.59 -0.65
CA HIS A 176 17.75 10.84 -0.25
C HIS A 176 16.71 11.95 -0.14
N HIS A 177 17.03 13.00 0.61
CA HIS A 177 16.26 14.23 0.61
C HIS A 177 17.16 15.43 0.89
N ALA A 178 16.85 16.54 0.24
CA ALA A 178 17.55 17.81 0.45
C ALA A 178 16.56 18.97 0.55
N THR A 179 16.89 19.97 1.34
CA THR A 179 16.25 21.29 1.31
C THR A 179 17.14 22.19 0.47
N LEU A 180 16.63 22.77 -0.60
CA LEU A 180 17.43 23.53 -1.59
C LEU A 180 17.51 25.00 -1.20
N PHE A 181 16.36 25.68 -1.06
CA PHE A 181 16.26 27.08 -0.67
C PHE A 181 14.96 27.30 0.11
N GLY A 182 15.03 28.14 1.16
CA GLY A 182 13.90 28.34 2.05
C GLY A 182 13.39 26.99 2.59
N ASP A 183 12.09 26.76 2.41
CA ASP A 183 11.43 25.50 2.80
C ASP A 183 11.33 24.49 1.64
N PHE A 184 11.77 24.84 0.42
CA PHE A 184 11.67 23.97 -0.75
C PHE A 184 12.51 22.71 -0.56
N MET A 185 11.85 21.56 -0.55
CA MET A 185 12.48 20.26 -0.38
C MET A 185 12.28 19.38 -1.61
N ILE A 186 13.32 18.61 -1.94
CA ILE A 186 13.25 17.49 -2.88
C ILE A 186 13.53 16.18 -2.15
N ARG A 187 12.99 15.09 -2.70
CA ARG A 187 13.26 13.71 -2.26
C ARG A 187 13.45 12.84 -3.49
N GLU A 188 14.54 12.12 -3.51
CA GLU A 188 14.89 11.16 -4.55
C GLU A 188 14.84 9.75 -3.99
N LYS A 189 14.28 8.83 -4.76
CA LYS A 189 14.17 7.42 -4.40
C LYS A 189 14.45 6.58 -5.64
N ILE A 190 15.40 5.67 -5.52
CA ILE A 190 15.72 4.70 -6.56
C ILE A 190 15.58 3.32 -5.93
N ALA A 191 14.98 2.38 -6.67
CA ALA A 191 14.85 0.99 -6.25
C ALA A 191 15.31 0.07 -7.38
N ILE A 192 15.96 -1.02 -6.99
CA ILE A 192 16.22 -2.18 -7.83
C ILE A 192 15.61 -3.36 -7.10
N SER A 193 14.70 -4.08 -7.76
CA SER A 193 13.95 -5.18 -7.16
C SER A 193 13.80 -6.35 -8.11
N GLN A 194 13.29 -7.46 -7.60
CA GLN A 194 13.18 -8.72 -8.33
C GLN A 194 12.21 -8.64 -9.54
N GLY A 195 11.15 -7.83 -9.47
CA GLY A 195 10.20 -7.63 -10.57
C GLY A 195 8.95 -8.50 -10.52
N GLU A 196 8.87 -9.45 -9.59
CA GLU A 196 7.80 -10.43 -9.53
C GLU A 196 6.90 -10.27 -8.29
N GLY A 197 7.19 -9.30 -7.46
CA GLY A 197 6.43 -8.99 -6.26
C GLY A 197 6.86 -9.77 -5.02
N ARG A 198 6.00 -9.78 -4.03
CA ARG A 198 6.36 -10.23 -2.68
C ARG A 198 6.38 -11.75 -2.54
N ASN A 199 7.26 -12.24 -1.62
CA ASN A 199 7.37 -13.62 -1.16
C ASN A 199 7.79 -14.60 -2.26
N ILE A 200 8.45 -14.14 -3.31
CA ILE A 200 9.03 -15.00 -4.32
C ILE A 200 10.35 -15.56 -3.79
N THR A 201 10.54 -16.85 -3.88
CA THR A 201 11.69 -17.60 -3.34
C THR A 201 12.52 -18.31 -4.41
N GLU A 202 11.92 -18.63 -5.52
CA GLU A 202 12.64 -19.11 -6.71
C GLU A 202 13.22 -17.90 -7.45
N GLY A 203 14.27 -18.05 -8.16
CA GLY A 203 15.08 -16.97 -8.72
C GLY A 203 14.31 -15.83 -9.40
N ASN A 204 15.00 -15.02 -10.12
CA ASN A 204 14.43 -13.96 -10.93
C ASN A 204 14.02 -14.53 -12.29
N GLU A 205 12.77 -14.95 -12.41
CA GLU A 205 12.25 -15.62 -13.61
C GLU A 205 12.22 -14.69 -14.84
N GLY A 206 11.88 -13.42 -14.63
CA GLY A 206 11.85 -12.41 -15.69
C GLY A 206 13.18 -11.65 -15.76
N GLY A 207 13.21 -10.48 -15.22
CA GLY A 207 14.36 -9.58 -15.15
C GLY A 207 14.33 -8.80 -13.84
N LEU A 208 15.11 -7.73 -13.75
CA LEU A 208 15.07 -6.82 -12.62
C LEU A 208 14.11 -5.66 -12.91
N GLN A 209 13.46 -5.19 -11.86
CA GLN A 209 12.64 -3.99 -11.90
C GLN A 209 13.41 -2.79 -11.35
N TYR A 210 13.36 -1.69 -12.07
CA TYR A 210 14.01 -0.42 -11.76
C TYR A 210 12.97 0.65 -11.56
N THR A 211 12.90 1.24 -10.35
CA THR A 211 11.95 2.29 -10.05
C THR A 211 12.65 3.55 -9.61
N GLY A 212 12.39 4.68 -10.28
CA GLY A 212 12.87 6.01 -9.90
C GLY A 212 11.72 6.92 -9.51
N ARG A 213 11.81 7.64 -8.37
CA ARG A 213 10.80 8.62 -7.94
C ARG A 213 11.43 9.90 -7.44
N LEU A 214 10.90 11.03 -7.94
CA LEU A 214 11.20 12.38 -7.46
C LEU A 214 9.95 12.96 -6.77
N GLU A 215 10.15 13.60 -5.62
CA GLU A 215 9.09 14.33 -4.93
C GLU A 215 9.56 15.77 -4.66
N PHE A 216 8.72 16.73 -5.01
CA PHE A 216 8.93 18.16 -4.82
C PHE A 216 7.95 18.68 -3.77
N LEU A 217 8.46 19.32 -2.73
CA LEU A 217 7.67 19.92 -1.65
C LEU A 217 7.97 21.43 -1.59
N PRO A 218 7.33 22.24 -2.45
CA PRO A 218 7.65 23.66 -2.58
C PRO A 218 7.40 24.47 -1.30
N PHE A 219 6.46 24.04 -0.46
CA PHE A 219 6.13 24.68 0.80
C PHE A 219 6.68 23.92 2.03
N GLY A 220 7.67 23.06 1.82
CA GLY A 220 8.33 22.27 2.86
C GLY A 220 7.51 21.09 3.37
N LYS A 221 7.99 20.50 4.46
CA LYS A 221 7.43 19.28 5.05
C LYS A 221 6.00 19.49 5.56
N PHE A 222 5.16 18.49 5.34
CA PHE A 222 3.86 18.39 6.01
C PHE A 222 4.01 18.04 7.50
N ALA A 223 3.13 18.54 8.33
CA ALA A 223 3.10 18.18 9.74
C ALA A 223 2.91 16.68 9.93
N SER A 224 3.73 16.06 10.78
CA SER A 224 3.66 14.64 11.11
C SER A 224 3.70 13.70 9.90
N LYS A 225 4.47 14.04 8.86
CA LYS A 225 4.53 13.29 7.58
C LYS A 225 3.14 13.16 6.91
N GLY A 226 2.39 14.26 6.88
CA GLY A 226 1.05 14.31 6.32
C GLY A 226 0.97 13.94 4.85
N ASP A 227 2.05 14.07 4.10
CA ASP A 227 2.23 13.59 2.74
C ASP A 227 2.18 12.06 2.57
N TYR A 228 2.30 11.30 3.67
CA TYR A 228 2.10 9.84 3.73
C TYR A 228 0.79 9.43 4.42
N SER A 229 -0.18 10.33 4.46
CA SER A 229 -1.50 10.11 5.04
C SER A 229 -2.53 10.85 4.22
N GLN A 230 -3.67 10.27 3.93
CA GLN A 230 -4.78 10.97 3.31
C GLN A 230 -5.50 11.84 4.36
N GLY A 231 -6.26 12.84 3.91
CA GLY A 231 -6.94 13.80 4.76
C GLY A 231 -6.00 14.77 5.48
N ASP A 232 -6.49 15.95 5.80
CA ASP A 232 -5.73 16.94 6.58
C ASP A 232 -6.09 16.88 8.07
N LEU A 233 -5.78 15.73 8.72
CA LEU A 233 -6.07 15.52 10.14
C LEU A 233 -5.25 16.44 11.07
N LYS A 234 -4.17 17.03 10.56
CA LYS A 234 -3.35 18.00 11.29
C LYS A 234 -3.80 19.44 11.12
N ARG A 235 -4.75 19.67 10.18
CA ARG A 235 -5.23 21.00 9.82
C ARG A 235 -4.05 21.94 9.57
N GLU A 236 -3.27 21.63 8.51
CA GLU A 236 -2.09 22.42 8.13
C GLU A 236 -2.37 23.91 8.21
N LYS A 237 -1.60 24.63 8.99
CA LYS A 237 -1.83 26.07 9.21
C LYS A 237 -1.47 26.93 7.99
N ALA A 238 -0.55 26.45 7.17
CA ALA A 238 -0.15 27.02 5.89
C ALA A 238 -0.38 25.98 4.78
N PRO A 239 -0.58 26.41 3.52
CA PRO A 239 -0.67 25.50 2.39
C PRO A 239 0.54 24.57 2.34
N LYS A 240 0.31 23.27 2.08
CA LYS A 240 1.35 22.26 1.86
C LYS A 240 1.04 21.55 0.55
N LEU A 241 2.07 21.37 -0.27
CA LEU A 241 1.98 20.69 -1.57
C LEU A 241 3.14 19.71 -1.71
N MET A 242 2.85 18.53 -2.21
CA MET A 242 3.82 17.58 -2.72
C MET A 242 3.42 17.22 -4.15
N VAL A 243 4.38 17.26 -5.07
CA VAL A 243 4.24 16.73 -6.43
C VAL A 243 5.24 15.61 -6.60
N GLY A 244 4.79 14.47 -7.10
CA GLY A 244 5.61 13.28 -7.30
C GLY A 244 5.59 12.82 -8.75
N LEU A 245 6.75 12.42 -9.26
CA LEU A 245 6.91 11.78 -10.56
C LEU A 245 7.63 10.45 -10.35
N THR A 246 7.10 9.37 -10.94
CA THR A 246 7.71 8.03 -10.86
C THR A 246 7.82 7.44 -12.25
N TYR A 247 8.96 6.86 -12.55
CA TYR A 247 9.17 6.01 -13.70
C TYR A 247 9.60 4.61 -13.21
N ASP A 248 8.96 3.59 -13.74
CA ASP A 248 9.17 2.20 -13.41
C ASP A 248 9.40 1.40 -14.69
N TYR A 249 10.46 0.61 -14.71
CA TYR A 249 10.82 -0.27 -15.81
C TYR A 249 11.04 -1.67 -15.25
N ASN A 250 10.18 -2.60 -15.63
CA ASN A 250 10.29 -4.01 -15.26
C ASN A 250 10.75 -4.80 -16.50
N LYS A 251 12.04 -5.12 -16.50
CA LYS A 251 12.68 -5.82 -17.61
C LYS A 251 12.26 -7.30 -17.62
N ASP A 252 11.96 -7.84 -18.81
CA ASP A 252 11.55 -9.23 -19.00
C ASP A 252 10.44 -9.63 -18.03
N ALA A 253 9.44 -8.78 -17.83
CA ALA A 253 8.37 -9.00 -16.87
C ALA A 253 7.52 -10.19 -17.27
N VAL A 254 7.22 -11.04 -16.29
CA VAL A 254 6.47 -12.31 -16.48
C VAL A 254 5.02 -12.25 -16.01
N LYS A 255 4.54 -11.06 -15.64
CA LYS A 255 3.20 -10.87 -15.09
C LYS A 255 2.40 -9.81 -15.82
N THR A 256 1.10 -9.98 -15.86
CA THR A 256 0.15 -9.12 -16.59
C THR A 256 0.07 -7.66 -16.10
N ARG A 257 0.67 -7.31 -14.96
CA ARG A 257 0.64 -5.95 -14.38
C ARG A 257 1.97 -5.55 -13.74
N SER A 258 3.07 -5.62 -14.47
CA SER A 258 4.43 -5.43 -13.93
C SER A 258 4.71 -6.44 -12.80
N ASN A 259 5.07 -6.02 -11.58
CA ASN A 259 5.30 -6.95 -10.46
C ASN A 259 4.02 -7.50 -9.79
N MET A 260 2.88 -7.30 -10.42
CA MET A 260 1.54 -7.69 -9.96
C MET A 260 0.80 -8.49 -11.04
N GLY A 261 -0.36 -9.03 -10.68
CA GLY A 261 -1.20 -9.81 -11.62
C GLY A 261 -0.86 -11.30 -11.59
N SER A 262 -1.35 -12.01 -12.63
CA SER A 262 -1.05 -13.42 -12.88
C SER A 262 0.25 -13.57 -13.65
N TYR A 263 0.91 -14.70 -13.49
CA TYR A 263 2.00 -15.09 -14.38
C TYR A 263 1.41 -15.40 -15.76
N MET A 264 2.17 -15.14 -16.81
CA MET A 264 1.84 -15.42 -18.20
C MET A 264 2.59 -16.68 -18.63
N PHE A 265 1.86 -17.79 -18.79
CA PHE A 265 2.44 -19.09 -19.16
C PHE A 265 2.29 -19.34 -20.65
N LEU A 266 3.35 -19.93 -21.24
CA LEU A 266 3.31 -20.48 -22.59
C LEU A 266 2.81 -21.93 -22.56
N ASN A 267 2.46 -22.47 -23.74
CA ASN A 267 1.94 -23.83 -23.88
C ASN A 267 2.96 -24.94 -23.53
N ASP A 268 4.25 -24.63 -23.50
CA ASP A 268 5.32 -25.51 -23.06
C ASP A 268 5.61 -25.44 -21.55
N GLY A 269 4.86 -24.61 -20.82
CA GLY A 269 5.02 -24.37 -19.38
C GLY A 269 6.06 -23.32 -19.00
N SER A 270 6.79 -22.76 -19.95
CA SER A 270 7.70 -21.63 -19.69
C SER A 270 6.92 -20.34 -19.52
N LEU A 271 7.61 -19.27 -19.07
CA LEU A 271 6.99 -17.96 -18.85
C LEU A 271 7.21 -17.04 -20.07
N TYR A 272 6.14 -16.40 -20.48
CA TYR A 272 6.22 -15.29 -21.44
C TYR A 272 6.86 -14.09 -20.77
N GLN A 273 7.78 -13.43 -21.45
CA GLN A 273 8.54 -12.29 -20.97
C GLN A 273 8.34 -11.09 -21.88
N THR A 274 8.13 -9.91 -21.30
CA THR A 274 8.05 -8.63 -22.04
C THR A 274 8.48 -7.49 -21.13
N ASP A 275 9.11 -6.47 -21.70
CA ASP A 275 9.44 -5.26 -20.96
C ASP A 275 8.17 -4.44 -20.68
N ILE A 276 8.00 -4.03 -19.43
CA ILE A 276 6.84 -3.22 -19.01
C ILE A 276 7.34 -1.92 -18.40
N THR A 277 6.85 -0.79 -18.92
CA THR A 277 7.04 0.52 -18.34
C THR A 277 5.79 1.02 -17.64
N THR A 278 5.95 1.72 -16.51
CA THR A 278 4.85 2.40 -15.83
C THR A 278 5.28 3.78 -15.38
N PHE A 279 4.54 4.80 -15.76
CA PHE A 279 4.75 6.18 -15.34
C PHE A 279 3.64 6.61 -14.38
N PHE A 280 4.00 7.35 -13.33
CA PHE A 280 3.05 8.02 -12.45
C PHE A 280 3.40 9.48 -12.27
N ALA A 281 2.37 10.32 -12.29
CA ALA A 281 2.42 11.69 -11.81
C ALA A 281 1.38 11.84 -10.70
N ASP A 282 1.77 12.37 -9.56
CA ASP A 282 0.84 12.53 -8.44
C ASP A 282 1.05 13.84 -7.68
N ALA A 283 0.02 14.29 -7.00
CA ALA A 283 0.05 15.48 -6.16
C ALA A 283 -0.79 15.28 -4.90
N MET A 284 -0.34 15.89 -3.81
CA MET A 284 -1.09 15.99 -2.57
C MET A 284 -1.02 17.41 -2.04
N PHE A 285 -2.18 18.01 -1.79
CA PHE A 285 -2.31 19.36 -1.22
C PHE A 285 -3.11 19.32 0.07
N LYS A 286 -2.71 20.11 1.08
CA LYS A 286 -3.42 20.23 2.35
C LYS A 286 -3.39 21.65 2.90
N TYR A 287 -4.53 22.10 3.42
CA TYR A 287 -4.66 23.40 4.07
C TYR A 287 -5.93 23.49 4.91
N LYS A 288 -5.81 23.79 6.21
CA LYS A 288 -6.93 24.08 7.14
C LYS A 288 -8.09 23.06 7.10
N GLY A 289 -7.77 21.79 6.97
CA GLY A 289 -8.75 20.70 6.91
C GLY A 289 -9.17 20.32 5.48
N PHE A 290 -8.85 21.12 4.47
CA PHE A 290 -8.99 20.74 3.07
C PHE A 290 -7.84 19.83 2.66
N ALA A 291 -8.14 18.76 1.93
CA ALA A 291 -7.14 17.91 1.31
C ALA A 291 -7.53 17.53 -0.12
N PHE A 292 -6.52 17.52 -0.99
CA PHE A 292 -6.61 17.04 -2.35
C PHE A 292 -5.54 15.99 -2.59
N MET A 293 -5.86 14.93 -3.34
CA MET A 293 -4.94 13.96 -3.90
C MET A 293 -5.32 13.68 -5.33
N GLY A 294 -4.37 13.90 -6.26
CA GLY A 294 -4.51 13.59 -7.67
C GLY A 294 -3.43 12.60 -8.10
N GLU A 295 -3.77 11.68 -8.99
CA GLU A 295 -2.85 10.70 -9.57
C GLU A 295 -3.20 10.49 -11.05
N TYR A 296 -2.16 10.36 -11.85
CA TYR A 296 -2.20 9.86 -13.22
C TYR A 296 -1.23 8.68 -13.32
N ALA A 297 -1.63 7.64 -14.03
CA ALA A 297 -0.81 6.47 -14.31
C ALA A 297 -0.92 6.14 -15.79
N MET A 298 0.20 5.70 -16.39
CA MET A 298 0.26 5.16 -17.74
C MET A 298 1.15 3.92 -17.70
N ARG A 299 0.71 2.85 -18.34
CA ARG A 299 1.51 1.62 -18.50
C ARG A 299 1.53 1.21 -19.95
N ASP A 300 2.73 0.80 -20.39
CA ASP A 300 2.99 0.27 -21.70
C ASP A 300 3.83 -1.02 -21.61
N ALA A 301 3.85 -1.82 -22.68
CA ALA A 301 4.64 -3.03 -22.80
C ALA A 301 5.12 -3.20 -24.24
N ASP A 302 6.36 -3.67 -24.41
CA ASP A 302 6.95 -3.88 -25.74
C ASP A 302 6.13 -4.86 -26.57
N ALA A 303 5.60 -5.90 -25.92
CA ALA A 303 4.67 -6.86 -26.52
C ALA A 303 3.60 -7.24 -25.49
N ALA A 304 2.44 -6.55 -25.57
CA ALA A 304 1.39 -6.70 -24.56
C ALA A 304 0.65 -8.05 -24.63
N VAL A 305 0.55 -8.70 -25.79
CA VAL A 305 -0.13 -10.00 -25.98
C VAL A 305 0.88 -11.12 -25.83
N ALA A 306 0.62 -12.05 -24.92
CA ALA A 306 1.47 -13.23 -24.78
C ALA A 306 1.20 -14.24 -25.91
N ILE A 307 2.27 -14.60 -26.65
CA ILE A 307 2.22 -15.46 -27.81
C ILE A 307 3.06 -16.70 -27.54
N ASN A 308 2.47 -17.88 -27.78
CA ASN A 308 3.14 -19.17 -27.70
C ASN A 308 4.24 -19.32 -28.76
N THR A 309 5.11 -20.30 -28.56
CA THR A 309 6.21 -20.62 -29.50
C THR A 309 5.72 -21.05 -30.89
N ASP A 310 4.47 -21.52 -30.99
CA ASP A 310 3.80 -21.87 -32.24
C ASP A 310 3.07 -20.71 -32.92
N GLY A 311 3.15 -19.49 -32.34
CA GLY A 311 2.51 -18.28 -32.85
C GLY A 311 1.05 -18.08 -32.41
N THR A 312 0.46 -18.99 -31.64
CA THR A 312 -0.89 -18.82 -31.09
C THR A 312 -0.89 -17.93 -29.84
N GLN A 313 -2.00 -17.22 -29.61
CA GLN A 313 -2.13 -16.41 -28.38
C GLN A 313 -2.42 -17.31 -27.18
N THR A 314 -1.79 -16.99 -26.02
CA THR A 314 -2.05 -17.70 -24.75
C THR A 314 -3.38 -17.28 -24.10
N GLY A 315 -3.90 -16.11 -24.45
CA GLY A 315 -5.02 -15.44 -23.78
C GLY A 315 -4.60 -14.49 -22.66
N ASP A 316 -3.32 -14.49 -22.24
CA ASP A 316 -2.79 -13.50 -21.30
C ASP A 316 -2.40 -12.21 -22.02
N ILE A 317 -2.82 -11.08 -21.47
CA ILE A 317 -2.53 -9.75 -22.02
C ILE A 317 -2.05 -8.84 -20.88
N VAL A 318 -0.92 -8.15 -21.10
CA VAL A 318 -0.43 -7.13 -20.19
C VAL A 318 -1.45 -6.00 -20.13
N ARG A 319 -1.75 -5.53 -18.94
CA ARG A 319 -2.71 -4.45 -18.73
C ARG A 319 -2.06 -3.11 -19.04
N VAL A 320 -2.15 -2.70 -20.30
CA VAL A 320 -1.66 -1.43 -20.83
C VAL A 320 -2.79 -0.38 -20.93
N GLY A 321 -2.42 0.90 -21.01
CA GLY A 321 -3.33 2.03 -21.04
C GLY A 321 -3.03 3.06 -19.96
N ASN A 322 -4.01 3.90 -19.63
CA ASN A 322 -3.83 4.97 -18.66
C ASN A 322 -5.01 5.08 -17.68
N ALA A 323 -4.81 5.84 -16.61
CA ALA A 323 -5.81 6.07 -15.57
C ALA A 323 -5.59 7.39 -14.84
N MET A 324 -6.66 8.00 -14.39
CA MET A 324 -6.63 9.19 -13.54
C MET A 324 -7.48 8.97 -12.28
N ASN A 325 -7.03 9.51 -11.16
CA ASN A 325 -7.76 9.51 -9.89
C ASN A 325 -7.68 10.89 -9.25
N MET A 326 -8.82 11.48 -8.92
CA MET A 326 -8.92 12.75 -8.22
C MET A 326 -9.76 12.57 -6.96
N GLN A 327 -9.25 13.02 -5.82
CA GLN A 327 -9.90 12.90 -4.53
C GLN A 327 -9.80 14.22 -3.77
N LEU A 328 -10.96 14.72 -3.34
CA LEU A 328 -11.12 15.97 -2.59
C LEU A 328 -11.78 15.67 -1.26
N SER A 329 -11.40 16.38 -0.22
CA SER A 329 -12.06 16.23 1.09
C SER A 329 -12.00 17.48 1.95
N TYR A 330 -12.91 17.53 2.90
CA TYR A 330 -12.90 18.54 3.95
C TYR A 330 -13.19 17.93 5.32
N LEU A 331 -12.29 18.20 6.27
CA LEU A 331 -12.37 17.74 7.65
C LEU A 331 -13.05 18.80 8.53
N LEU A 332 -14.27 18.51 8.97
CA LEU A 332 -15.04 19.34 9.88
C LEU A 332 -14.42 19.39 11.29
N LYS A 333 -14.73 20.43 12.07
CA LYS A 333 -14.17 20.63 13.43
C LYS A 333 -14.37 19.44 14.37
N ASN A 334 -15.47 18.70 14.22
CA ASN A 334 -15.81 17.52 15.00
C ASN A 334 -15.11 16.22 14.53
N ASN A 335 -14.10 16.32 13.65
CA ASN A 335 -13.36 15.20 13.06
C ASN A 335 -14.24 14.25 12.21
N VAL A 336 -15.29 14.75 11.62
CA VAL A 336 -15.99 14.12 10.50
C VAL A 336 -15.41 14.69 9.21
N GLU A 337 -15.05 13.83 8.27
CA GLU A 337 -14.54 14.22 6.95
C GLU A 337 -15.51 13.75 5.87
N ILE A 338 -15.78 14.63 4.92
CA ILE A 338 -16.54 14.31 3.71
C ILE A 338 -15.53 14.23 2.58
N THR A 339 -15.58 13.16 1.78
CA THR A 339 -14.61 12.89 0.70
C THR A 339 -15.35 12.53 -0.58
N GLY A 340 -15.05 13.24 -1.67
CA GLY A 340 -15.44 12.88 -3.03
C GLY A 340 -14.24 12.36 -3.82
N ARG A 341 -14.45 11.33 -4.66
CA ARG A 341 -13.44 10.78 -5.55
C ARG A 341 -14.03 10.47 -6.91
N TYR A 342 -13.30 10.85 -7.96
CA TYR A 342 -13.51 10.41 -9.34
C TYR A 342 -12.29 9.64 -9.81
N THR A 343 -12.51 8.50 -10.45
CA THR A 343 -11.45 7.68 -11.06
C THR A 343 -11.91 7.26 -12.44
N THR A 344 -11.04 7.41 -13.43
CA THR A 344 -11.24 6.90 -14.79
C THR A 344 -10.12 5.97 -15.19
N LEU A 345 -10.43 4.93 -15.95
CA LEU A 345 -9.51 3.97 -16.56
C LEU A 345 -9.77 3.92 -18.06
N GLU A 346 -8.71 4.13 -18.83
CA GLU A 346 -8.68 3.98 -20.29
C GLU A 346 -7.69 2.88 -20.61
N PHE A 347 -8.18 1.75 -21.10
CA PHE A 347 -7.35 0.64 -21.52
C PHE A 347 -7.09 0.70 -23.02
N ASP A 348 -5.90 0.26 -23.45
CA ASP A 348 -5.62 0.14 -24.87
C ASP A 348 -6.49 -0.95 -25.49
N ASP A 349 -6.90 -0.76 -26.75
CA ASP A 349 -7.78 -1.64 -27.49
C ASP A 349 -7.29 -3.10 -27.52
N ILE A 350 -5.95 -3.27 -27.52
CA ILE A 350 -5.31 -4.59 -27.50
C ILE A 350 -5.70 -5.42 -26.26
N THR A 351 -6.11 -4.78 -25.17
CA THR A 351 -6.53 -5.46 -23.94
C THR A 351 -7.95 -5.99 -24.01
N SER A 352 -8.75 -5.57 -24.99
CA SER A 352 -10.19 -5.85 -25.10
C SER A 352 -10.97 -5.52 -23.81
N ARG A 353 -10.53 -4.50 -23.07
CA ARG A 353 -11.17 -4.05 -21.84
C ARG A 353 -11.87 -2.72 -22.07
N ASP A 354 -13.10 -2.66 -21.62
CA ASP A 354 -13.86 -1.41 -21.67
C ASP A 354 -13.31 -0.37 -20.71
N PRO A 355 -13.36 0.92 -21.08
CA PRO A 355 -13.08 2.03 -20.18
C PRO A 355 -14.04 2.02 -19.00
N GLN A 356 -13.58 2.51 -17.85
CA GLN A 356 -14.33 2.49 -16.59
C GLN A 356 -14.23 3.82 -15.87
N ASP A 357 -15.38 4.32 -15.43
CA ASP A 357 -15.42 5.45 -14.51
C ASP A 357 -16.00 5.04 -13.16
N GLN A 358 -15.55 5.69 -12.11
CA GLN A 358 -16.10 5.48 -10.76
C GLN A 358 -16.18 6.81 -10.01
N TYR A 359 -17.37 7.12 -9.55
CA TYR A 359 -17.67 8.23 -8.65
C TYR A 359 -17.88 7.67 -7.24
N THR A 360 -17.21 8.23 -6.24
CA THR A 360 -17.34 7.77 -4.85
C THR A 360 -17.55 8.97 -3.94
N LEU A 361 -18.56 8.89 -3.09
CA LEU A 361 -18.78 9.82 -1.99
C LEU A 361 -18.68 9.05 -0.67
N GLY A 362 -17.89 9.58 0.25
CA GLY A 362 -17.67 8.92 1.54
C GLY A 362 -17.65 9.87 2.72
N VAL A 363 -17.92 9.31 3.88
CA VAL A 363 -17.85 9.99 5.18
C VAL A 363 -16.98 9.15 6.11
N SER A 364 -16.03 9.82 6.78
CA SER A 364 -15.14 9.21 7.76
C SER A 364 -15.23 9.94 9.09
N LYS A 365 -15.53 9.23 10.18
CA LYS A 365 -15.44 9.74 11.54
C LYS A 365 -14.14 9.27 12.18
N TYR A 366 -13.26 10.21 12.48
CA TYR A 366 -12.00 9.93 13.18
C TYR A 366 -12.19 10.09 14.68
N VAL A 367 -12.19 8.97 15.40
CA VAL A 367 -12.27 8.94 16.87
C VAL A 367 -10.89 9.25 17.46
N VAL A 368 -9.85 8.56 16.98
CA VAL A 368 -8.44 8.83 17.33
C VAL A 368 -7.62 8.88 16.04
N GLY A 369 -7.82 9.93 15.24
CA GLY A 369 -7.20 10.04 13.91
C GLY A 369 -7.42 8.76 13.09
N HIS A 370 -6.41 8.36 12.32
CA HIS A 370 -6.47 7.10 11.56
C HIS A 370 -6.34 5.82 12.42
N LYS A 371 -6.17 5.96 13.74
CA LYS A 371 -5.96 4.81 14.62
C LYS A 371 -7.27 4.14 15.04
N LEU A 372 -8.32 4.92 15.11
CA LEU A 372 -9.67 4.43 15.35
C LEU A 372 -10.64 5.28 14.54
N LYS A 373 -11.27 4.69 13.55
CA LYS A 373 -12.20 5.38 12.66
C LYS A 373 -13.32 4.46 12.18
N VAL A 374 -14.45 5.08 11.89
CA VAL A 374 -15.60 4.48 11.21
C VAL A 374 -15.77 5.19 9.88
N GLN A 375 -16.02 4.44 8.82
CA GLN A 375 -16.13 4.96 7.46
C GLN A 375 -17.35 4.37 6.78
N ALA A 376 -17.98 5.17 5.94
CA ALA A 376 -19.01 4.74 4.99
C ALA A 376 -18.76 5.41 3.65
N ASP A 377 -18.96 4.70 2.56
CA ASP A 377 -18.93 5.27 1.22
C ASP A 377 -19.93 4.59 0.28
N VAL A 378 -20.37 5.36 -0.72
CA VAL A 378 -21.14 4.88 -1.86
C VAL A 378 -20.32 5.15 -3.12
N SER A 379 -20.27 4.15 -4.01
CA SER A 379 -19.65 4.29 -5.32
C SER A 379 -20.65 3.94 -6.40
N TYR A 380 -20.63 4.72 -7.47
CA TYR A 380 -21.32 4.48 -8.73
C TYR A 380 -20.27 4.24 -9.81
N GLY A 381 -20.36 3.13 -10.49
CA GLY A 381 -19.45 2.72 -11.57
C GLY A 381 -20.17 2.75 -12.92
N THR A 382 -19.41 3.13 -13.98
CA THR A 382 -19.82 2.95 -15.36
C THR A 382 -18.76 2.14 -16.11
N LYS A 383 -19.18 1.50 -17.19
CA LYS A 383 -18.34 0.70 -18.05
C LYS A 383 -18.73 1.00 -19.49
N ASN A 384 -17.79 1.41 -20.33
CA ASN A 384 -18.04 1.88 -21.70
C ASN A 384 -19.12 2.99 -21.79
N GLY A 385 -19.19 3.85 -20.76
CA GLY A 385 -20.19 4.91 -20.65
C GLY A 385 -21.55 4.47 -20.09
N ASP A 386 -21.86 3.18 -20.09
CA ASP A 386 -23.09 2.62 -19.54
C ASP A 386 -23.00 2.37 -18.02
N GLN A 387 -24.16 2.25 -17.38
CA GLN A 387 -24.23 1.87 -15.97
C GLN A 387 -23.61 0.50 -15.74
N ASP A 388 -22.81 0.34 -14.68
CA ASP A 388 -22.16 -0.95 -14.35
C ASP A 388 -22.59 -1.40 -12.95
N ASN A 389 -22.29 -0.62 -11.91
CA ASN A 389 -22.62 -1.02 -10.54
C ASN A 389 -22.84 0.15 -9.59
N ILE A 390 -23.62 -0.14 -8.53
CA ILE A 390 -23.67 0.68 -7.31
C ILE A 390 -23.12 -0.13 -6.16
N MET A 391 -22.25 0.48 -5.33
CA MET A 391 -21.66 -0.20 -4.19
C MET A 391 -21.77 0.67 -2.93
N VAL A 392 -22.32 0.13 -1.86
CA VAL A 392 -22.36 0.75 -0.52
C VAL A 392 -21.46 -0.03 0.41
N ARG A 393 -20.57 0.67 1.10
CA ARG A 393 -19.62 0.06 2.03
C ARG A 393 -19.64 0.76 3.36
N THR A 394 -19.47 -0.01 4.43
CA THR A 394 -19.12 0.51 5.76
C THR A 394 -17.90 -0.21 6.28
N GLY A 395 -17.10 0.47 7.09
CA GLY A 395 -15.87 -0.09 7.62
C GLY A 395 -15.51 0.46 8.99
N PHE A 396 -14.96 -0.43 9.80
CA PHE A 396 -14.39 -0.10 11.10
C PHE A 396 -12.90 -0.44 11.08
N ASP A 397 -12.05 0.50 11.46
CA ASP A 397 -10.59 0.35 11.44
C ASP A 397 -10.00 0.66 12.83
N LEU A 398 -9.37 -0.34 13.42
CA LEU A 398 -8.66 -0.26 14.70
C LEU A 398 -7.18 -0.57 14.47
N HIS A 399 -6.31 0.36 14.84
CA HIS A 399 -4.87 0.24 14.71
C HIS A 399 -4.18 0.77 15.96
N PHE A 400 -3.52 -0.09 16.70
CA PHE A 400 -2.79 0.23 17.94
C PHE A 400 -1.52 1.03 17.71
#